data_9bc2c2fd4362cd06678cabb0d1a8b07f
#
_entry.id   9bc2c2fd4362cd06678cabb0d1a8b07f
#
_cell.length_a   1.000
_cell.length_b   1.000
_cell.length_c   1.000
_cell.angle_alpha   90.00
_cell.angle_beta   90.00
_cell.angle_gamma   90.00
#
_symmetry.space_group_name_H-M   'P 1'
#
loop_
_entity.id
_entity.type
_entity.pdbx_description
1 polymer ?
#
loop_
_entity_poly.entity_id
_entity_poly.type
_entity_poly.pdbx_seq_one_letter_code
_entity_poly.pdbx_strand_id
1 'polypeptide(L)'
;MSPQFRPERAPAVRLRTSSIPGYFQTIVGKRSPISDDIEEFRGIPYARVPGRWEHSQLRDRLPQDVFDATENGPRCPTEHKGNSQAYQSYLSYPDDREDEFECLNLLIMRPSKEALANHSLDAETTQLPVLVWIHGGGFTDGAATDPVWDPSRIVLRGLSKRTPFIAVSINYRLNIFGFGASSDMLAVQGSKASVKGVNFGLCDQKLALIWIKRNIAAFGGDDTKITIMGHSAGGISCHLHLLEAELGIKKPLFRKAGLMSGTWGGLDLTSMEKADQRWADLYQLWSVEADKPIDRLNMLGRIPAKDLVNSISELHWAFFVLVIDQLTIRDTRLSSTDQEFRDFARMANWNYPKFHSLVASSYPSQAAAEEVLEAYGILPTSSDAELFEAFSEFISDATMLHKVYRASEFSKTHRGKQALLHGKDSKHVGVQYYHFEFGNPFSGPMQGIAHHGVELIYAFGNFHNALEKADQGFSEGFAEPVQEFTEAAIPEIPSNAEAAEERKSNIDLGCELQDMLIRFVVEDC
;
A
#
# COMPACT_ATOMS: atom_id res chain seq x y z
N MET A 1 31.98 1.40 25.48
CA MET A 1 31.68 2.83 25.72
C MET A 1 30.71 3.25 24.66
N SER A 2 29.44 3.44 25.00
CA SER A 2 28.42 3.94 24.07
C SER A 2 28.86 5.32 23.56
N PRO A 3 28.67 5.64 22.26
CA PRO A 3 28.94 6.98 21.76
C PRO A 3 28.03 7.96 22.51
N GLN A 4 28.64 8.89 23.22
CA GLN A 4 27.89 9.97 23.89
C GLN A 4 27.12 10.74 22.83
N PHE A 5 25.79 10.70 22.92
CA PHE A 5 24.86 11.53 22.17
C PHE A 5 25.25 13.00 22.34
N ARG A 6 25.73 13.64 21.28
CA ARG A 6 26.02 15.08 21.25
C ARG A 6 24.80 15.79 20.70
N PRO A 7 23.96 16.45 21.55
CA PRO A 7 22.72 17.08 21.11
C PRO A 7 22.89 18.19 20.05
N GLU A 8 24.08 18.75 19.92
CA GLU A 8 24.38 19.84 18.96
C GLU A 8 24.44 19.39 17.49
N ARG A 9 24.40 18.08 17.18
CA ARG A 9 24.44 17.53 15.82
C ARG A 9 23.20 16.74 15.42
N ALA A 10 22.25 16.52 16.31
CA ALA A 10 21.03 15.79 16.01
C ALA A 10 20.09 16.67 15.17
N PRO A 11 19.51 16.13 14.05
CA PRO A 11 18.49 16.85 13.32
C PRO A 11 17.28 17.11 14.21
N ALA A 12 16.78 18.34 14.19
CA ALA A 12 15.63 18.71 14.99
C ALA A 12 14.66 19.61 14.20
N VAL A 13 13.38 19.42 14.48
CA VAL A 13 12.28 20.15 13.83
C VAL A 13 11.38 20.75 14.90
N ARG A 14 10.98 22.00 14.71
CA ARG A 14 9.99 22.67 15.57
C ARG A 14 8.61 22.55 14.96
N LEU A 15 7.73 21.86 15.67
CA LEU A 15 6.35 21.64 15.27
C LEU A 15 5.43 22.60 16.01
N ARG A 16 4.60 23.35 15.27
CA ARG A 16 3.60 24.24 15.87
C ARG A 16 2.36 23.45 16.23
N THR A 17 1.84 23.63 17.45
CA THR A 17 0.54 23.09 17.81
C THR A 17 -0.57 24.05 17.38
N SER A 18 -1.69 23.52 16.90
CA SER A 18 -2.83 24.35 16.48
C SER A 18 -3.70 24.79 17.66
N SER A 19 -3.72 24.00 18.74
CA SER A 19 -4.55 24.25 19.92
C SER A 19 -4.04 25.38 20.84
N ILE A 20 -2.72 25.70 20.79
CA ILE A 20 -2.10 26.71 21.64
C ILE A 20 -1.31 27.69 20.77
N PRO A 21 -1.79 28.92 20.53
CA PRO A 21 -1.10 29.90 19.74
C PRO A 21 0.33 30.17 20.26
N GLY A 22 1.31 30.13 19.36
CA GLY A 22 2.72 30.39 19.69
C GLY A 22 3.46 29.27 20.41
N TYR A 23 2.80 28.14 20.69
CA TYR A 23 3.44 27.00 21.30
C TYR A 23 4.04 26.06 20.26
N PHE A 24 5.27 25.60 20.53
CA PHE A 24 6.00 24.69 19.66
C PHE A 24 6.54 23.52 20.49
N GLN A 25 6.56 22.36 19.87
CA GLN A 25 7.26 21.17 20.37
C GLN A 25 8.45 20.88 19.47
N THR A 26 9.48 20.25 19.99
CA THR A 26 10.68 19.87 19.24
C THR A 26 10.65 18.37 18.98
N ILE A 27 10.85 17.97 17.73
CA ILE A 27 11.06 16.57 17.35
C ILE A 27 12.54 16.42 17.05
N VAL A 28 13.20 15.47 17.72
CA VAL A 28 14.61 15.16 17.54
C VAL A 28 14.73 13.86 16.78
N GLY A 29 15.38 13.89 15.61
CA GLY A 29 15.66 12.75 14.78
C GLY A 29 17.11 12.29 14.85
N LYS A 30 17.51 11.47 13.88
CA LYS A 30 18.90 11.01 13.72
C LYS A 30 19.34 11.08 12.27
N ARG A 31 20.64 10.92 12.03
CA ARG A 31 21.17 10.65 10.70
C ARG A 31 20.88 9.20 10.34
N SER A 32 20.62 8.96 9.06
CA SER A 32 20.40 7.60 8.57
C SER A 32 21.68 6.77 8.68
N PRO A 33 21.59 5.48 9.04
CA PRO A 33 22.75 4.59 9.02
C PRO A 33 23.27 4.33 7.60
N ILE A 34 22.50 4.68 6.56
CA ILE A 34 22.87 4.49 5.15
C ILE A 34 23.75 5.65 4.66
N SER A 35 23.45 6.89 5.08
CA SER A 35 24.17 8.09 4.67
C SER A 35 23.88 9.27 5.60
N ASP A 36 24.92 10.04 5.92
CA ASP A 36 24.76 11.31 6.66
C ASP A 36 23.97 12.37 5.88
N ASP A 37 23.77 12.18 4.58
CA ASP A 37 22.96 13.05 3.74
C ASP A 37 21.46 12.91 3.99
N ILE A 38 21.03 11.87 4.71
CA ILE A 38 19.62 11.59 5.02
C ILE A 38 19.36 11.74 6.53
N GLU A 39 18.30 12.44 6.86
CA GLU A 39 17.76 12.57 8.22
C GLU A 39 16.51 11.73 8.39
N GLU A 40 16.42 11.05 9.54
CA GLU A 40 15.31 10.18 9.92
C GLU A 40 14.60 10.72 11.16
N PHE A 41 13.28 10.73 11.09
CA PHE A 41 12.39 11.01 12.22
C PHE A 41 11.39 9.87 12.29
N ARG A 42 11.49 9.02 13.31
CA ARG A 42 10.73 7.75 13.44
C ARG A 42 9.73 7.80 14.57
N GLY A 43 8.68 7.00 14.49
CA GLY A 43 7.71 6.80 15.57
C GLY A 43 6.87 8.02 15.94
N ILE A 44 6.71 9.01 15.04
CA ILE A 44 5.95 10.22 15.32
C ILE A 44 4.46 9.89 15.38
N PRO A 45 3.78 10.03 16.56
CA PRO A 45 2.37 9.68 16.66
C PRO A 45 1.49 10.76 16.03
N TYR A 46 0.73 10.40 15.01
CA TYR A 46 -0.18 11.30 14.29
C TYR A 46 -1.61 11.30 14.83
N ALA A 47 -2.01 10.21 15.50
CA ALA A 47 -3.34 10.04 16.07
C ALA A 47 -3.27 9.21 17.36
N ARG A 48 -4.38 9.12 18.07
CA ARG A 48 -4.58 8.22 19.20
C ARG A 48 -5.80 7.36 18.98
N VAL A 49 -5.80 6.14 19.45
CA VAL A 49 -6.95 5.23 19.50
C VAL A 49 -7.59 5.36 20.87
N PRO A 50 -8.83 5.88 20.99
CA PRO A 50 -9.49 6.06 22.30
C PRO A 50 -9.86 4.73 22.95
N GLY A 51 -10.26 3.75 22.12
CA GLY A 51 -10.67 2.42 22.53
C GLY A 51 -10.66 1.48 21.35
N ARG A 52 -10.65 0.18 21.62
CA ARG A 52 -10.71 -0.86 20.59
C ARG A 52 -12.02 -0.71 19.81
N TRP A 53 -11.93 -0.71 18.46
CA TRP A 53 -13.05 -0.49 17.51
C TRP A 53 -13.72 0.90 17.63
N GLU A 54 -12.98 1.87 18.13
CA GLU A 54 -13.34 3.27 18.05
C GLU A 54 -12.53 4.01 16.98
N HIS A 55 -13.14 5.05 16.37
CA HIS A 55 -12.42 5.90 15.44
C HIS A 55 -11.31 6.67 16.14
N SER A 56 -10.15 6.65 15.54
CA SER A 56 -8.98 7.38 16.02
C SER A 56 -9.19 8.89 15.97
N GLN A 57 -8.43 9.61 16.78
CA GLN A 57 -8.48 11.06 16.92
C GLN A 57 -7.13 11.66 16.59
N LEU A 58 -7.14 12.68 15.72
CA LEU A 58 -5.92 13.37 15.32
C LEU A 58 -5.18 13.94 16.56
N ARG A 59 -3.87 13.76 16.61
CA ARG A 59 -3.02 14.41 17.61
C ARG A 59 -2.66 15.82 17.17
N ASP A 60 -2.97 16.78 18.02
CA ASP A 60 -2.51 18.16 17.88
C ASP A 60 -1.20 18.42 18.65
N ARG A 61 -0.93 17.60 19.67
CA ARG A 61 0.27 17.67 20.50
C ARG A 61 0.93 16.30 20.61
N LEU A 62 2.25 16.30 20.56
CA LEU A 62 3.07 15.14 20.89
C LEU A 62 3.03 14.86 22.41
N PRO A 63 3.34 13.64 22.84
CA PRO A 63 3.33 13.28 24.25
C PRO A 63 4.28 14.12 25.12
N GLN A 64 5.36 14.62 24.52
CA GLN A 64 6.42 15.38 25.20
C GLN A 64 6.76 16.64 24.42
N ASP A 65 7.24 17.69 25.10
CA ASP A 65 7.63 18.95 24.48
C ASP A 65 8.90 18.81 23.61
N VAL A 66 9.78 17.89 24.02
CA VAL A 66 10.89 17.38 23.20
C VAL A 66 10.61 15.90 22.94
N PHE A 67 10.21 15.58 21.74
CA PHE A 67 9.89 14.22 21.33
C PHE A 67 11.11 13.57 20.67
N ASP A 68 11.53 12.44 21.23
CA ASP A 68 12.60 11.62 20.66
C ASP A 68 12.04 10.75 19.52
N ALA A 69 12.42 11.09 18.31
CA ALA A 69 12.05 10.40 17.07
C ALA A 69 13.25 9.62 16.46
N THR A 70 14.17 9.14 17.30
CA THR A 70 15.33 8.36 16.83
C THR A 70 15.02 6.88 16.67
N GLU A 71 13.97 6.36 17.32
CA GLU A 71 13.60 4.96 17.34
C GLU A 71 12.23 4.72 16.70
N ASN A 72 12.00 3.50 16.20
CA ASN A 72 10.73 3.10 15.64
C ASN A 72 9.61 3.22 16.69
N GLY A 73 8.45 3.69 16.27
CA GLY A 73 7.23 3.59 17.06
C GLY A 73 6.66 2.16 17.05
N PRO A 74 5.70 1.86 17.94
CA PRO A 74 5.05 0.56 17.93
C PRO A 74 4.28 0.33 16.63
N ARG A 75 4.22 -0.95 16.22
CA ARG A 75 3.39 -1.40 15.10
C ARG A 75 2.06 -1.96 15.58
N CYS A 76 1.09 -2.11 14.69
CA CYS A 76 -0.15 -2.81 14.99
C CYS A 76 0.16 -4.29 15.31
N PRO A 77 -0.48 -4.89 16.33
CA PRO A 77 -0.29 -6.31 16.61
C PRO A 77 -0.69 -7.18 15.41
N THR A 78 0.19 -8.11 15.06
CA THR A 78 0.00 -9.07 13.96
C THR A 78 0.46 -10.46 14.36
N GLU A 79 -0.06 -11.49 13.70
CA GLU A 79 0.35 -12.87 13.96
C GLU A 79 1.75 -13.16 13.41
N HIS A 80 2.01 -12.64 12.21
CA HIS A 80 3.27 -12.82 11.51
C HIS A 80 3.95 -11.48 11.22
N LYS A 81 5.27 -11.46 11.31
CA LYS A 81 6.06 -10.30 10.91
C LYS A 81 6.20 -10.28 9.38
N GLY A 82 5.14 -9.86 8.70
CA GLY A 82 5.11 -9.54 7.28
C GLY A 82 5.10 -10.74 6.32
N ASN A 83 4.08 -10.83 5.48
CA ASN A 83 4.02 -11.77 4.35
C ASN A 83 5.20 -11.60 3.38
N SER A 84 5.79 -10.39 3.32
CA SER A 84 6.99 -10.10 2.54
C SER A 84 8.21 -10.93 2.95
N GLN A 85 8.28 -11.42 4.20
CA GLN A 85 9.37 -12.33 4.61
C GLN A 85 9.40 -13.63 3.81
N ALA A 86 8.25 -14.16 3.42
CA ALA A 86 8.16 -15.40 2.66
C ALA A 86 8.88 -15.32 1.30
N TYR A 87 8.92 -14.12 0.71
CA TYR A 87 9.52 -13.86 -0.61
C TYR A 87 10.84 -13.12 -0.54
N GLN A 88 11.14 -12.46 0.58
CA GLN A 88 12.20 -11.46 0.69
C GLN A 88 13.02 -11.65 1.98
N SER A 89 13.39 -12.90 2.28
CA SER A 89 14.15 -13.29 3.47
C SER A 89 15.57 -12.69 3.57
N TYR A 90 16.00 -11.92 2.57
CA TYR A 90 17.32 -11.27 2.55
C TYR A 90 17.42 -10.03 3.44
N LEU A 91 16.29 -9.52 3.92
CA LEU A 91 16.23 -8.34 4.76
C LEU A 91 15.94 -8.73 6.22
N SER A 92 16.66 -8.11 7.15
CA SER A 92 16.39 -8.28 8.58
C SER A 92 15.26 -7.37 9.02
N TYR A 93 14.20 -7.94 9.56
CA TYR A 93 13.06 -7.20 10.09
C TYR A 93 13.35 -6.70 11.50
N PRO A 94 12.96 -5.46 11.84
CA PRO A 94 13.12 -4.94 13.19
C PRO A 94 12.20 -5.68 14.16
N ASP A 95 12.64 -5.81 15.43
CA ASP A 95 11.82 -6.34 16.52
C ASP A 95 11.04 -5.20 17.19
N ASP A 96 10.17 -4.56 16.41
CA ASP A 96 9.37 -3.43 16.88
C ASP A 96 8.33 -3.88 17.90
N ARG A 97 8.13 -3.07 18.93
CA ARG A 97 7.06 -3.26 19.92
C ARG A 97 5.70 -3.23 19.24
N GLU A 98 4.80 -4.11 19.62
CA GLU A 98 3.41 -4.13 19.17
C GLU A 98 2.49 -3.45 20.20
N ASP A 99 1.56 -2.60 19.71
CA ASP A 99 0.59 -1.92 20.56
C ASP A 99 -0.62 -1.46 19.74
N GLU A 100 -1.81 -1.93 20.08
CA GLU A 100 -3.04 -1.60 19.34
C GLU A 100 -3.50 -0.15 19.50
N PHE A 101 -3.05 0.56 20.54
CA PHE A 101 -3.45 1.94 20.85
C PHE A 101 -2.40 2.97 20.43
N GLU A 102 -1.11 2.58 20.38
CA GLU A 102 0.02 3.47 20.08
C GLU A 102 0.60 3.24 18.67
N CYS A 103 0.03 2.32 17.89
CA CYS A 103 0.54 1.98 16.55
C CYS A 103 0.31 3.07 15.50
N LEU A 104 -0.48 4.10 15.79
CA LEU A 104 -0.77 5.18 14.84
C LEU A 104 0.36 6.21 14.79
N ASN A 105 1.47 5.82 14.22
CA ASN A 105 2.66 6.64 14.05
C ASN A 105 3.18 6.59 12.61
N LEU A 106 4.10 7.48 12.29
CA LEU A 106 4.74 7.58 10.99
C LEU A 106 6.24 7.82 11.15
N LEU A 107 6.97 7.57 10.06
CA LEU A 107 8.37 7.94 9.93
C LEU A 107 8.56 8.88 8.74
N ILE A 108 9.54 9.77 8.84
CA ILE A 108 9.88 10.76 7.81
C ILE A 108 11.37 10.61 7.50
N MET A 109 11.68 10.46 6.20
CA MET A 109 13.04 10.48 5.65
C MET A 109 13.18 11.69 4.76
N ARG A 110 14.23 12.50 4.98
CA ARG A 110 14.47 13.69 4.17
C ARG A 110 15.97 13.89 3.91
N PRO A 111 16.33 14.57 2.82
CA PRO A 111 17.69 15.07 2.66
C PRO A 111 18.08 16.01 3.80
N SER A 112 19.32 15.93 4.27
CA SER A 112 19.85 16.87 5.25
C SER A 112 20.00 18.27 4.65
N LYS A 113 20.01 19.30 5.51
CA LYS A 113 20.25 20.68 5.05
C LYS A 113 21.59 20.84 4.36
N GLU A 114 22.61 20.17 4.88
CA GLU A 114 23.96 20.18 4.31
C GLU A 114 23.97 19.52 2.92
N ALA A 115 23.27 18.39 2.77
CA ALA A 115 23.15 17.70 1.49
C ALA A 115 22.41 18.56 0.44
N LEU A 116 21.32 19.22 0.82
CA LEU A 116 20.63 20.17 -0.06
C LEU A 116 21.54 21.31 -0.50
N ALA A 117 22.29 21.91 0.43
CA ALA A 117 23.25 22.98 0.13
C ALA A 117 24.35 22.52 -0.84
N ASN A 118 24.87 21.29 -0.68
CA ASN A 118 25.84 20.69 -1.60
C ASN A 118 25.29 20.54 -3.04
N HIS A 119 23.96 20.43 -3.17
CA HIS A 119 23.25 20.40 -4.45
C HIS A 119 22.77 21.79 -4.92
N SER A 120 23.26 22.89 -4.30
CA SER A 120 22.91 24.27 -4.61
C SER A 120 21.42 24.59 -4.35
N LEU A 121 20.79 23.91 -3.40
CA LEU A 121 19.43 24.17 -2.94
C LEU A 121 19.47 24.83 -1.56
N ASP A 122 18.73 25.91 -1.39
CA ASP A 122 18.57 26.56 -0.09
C ASP A 122 17.52 25.81 0.73
N ALA A 123 17.96 25.11 1.76
CA ALA A 123 17.09 24.31 2.63
C ALA A 123 16.06 25.14 3.43
N GLU A 124 16.25 26.47 3.57
CA GLU A 124 15.31 27.32 4.30
C GLU A 124 14.15 27.81 3.41
N THR A 125 14.38 27.89 2.11
CA THR A 125 13.39 28.40 1.16
C THR A 125 12.83 27.34 0.23
N THR A 126 13.55 26.23 0.01
CA THR A 126 13.11 25.15 -0.86
C THR A 126 12.15 24.23 -0.14
N GLN A 127 10.92 24.14 -0.61
CA GLN A 127 9.96 23.14 -0.18
C GLN A 127 9.97 21.94 -1.15
N LEU A 128 10.17 20.75 -0.62
CA LEU A 128 10.34 19.52 -1.38
C LEU A 128 9.02 18.79 -1.62
N PRO A 129 8.81 18.15 -2.77
CA PRO A 129 7.72 17.20 -2.96
C PRO A 129 7.72 16.11 -1.89
N VAL A 130 6.55 15.54 -1.61
CA VAL A 130 6.36 14.56 -0.54
C VAL A 130 5.75 13.29 -1.08
N LEU A 131 6.44 12.18 -0.89
CA LEU A 131 5.92 10.83 -1.07
C LEU A 131 5.33 10.33 0.25
N VAL A 132 4.08 9.90 0.27
CA VAL A 132 3.49 9.19 1.39
C VAL A 132 3.28 7.74 1.01
N TRP A 133 3.98 6.83 1.68
CA TRP A 133 3.89 5.40 1.48
C TRP A 133 2.85 4.76 2.40
N ILE A 134 1.92 4.00 1.81
CA ILE A 134 0.93 3.18 2.50
C ILE A 134 1.27 1.72 2.23
N HIS A 135 1.73 1.00 3.25
CA HIS A 135 2.18 -0.37 3.08
C HIS A 135 1.04 -1.34 2.75
N GLY A 136 1.40 -2.46 2.12
CA GLY A 136 0.52 -3.59 1.86
C GLY A 136 0.47 -4.58 3.02
N GLY A 137 0.06 -5.82 2.72
CA GLY A 137 -0.06 -6.92 3.69
C GLY A 137 -1.49 -7.40 3.88
N GLY A 138 -2.35 -7.30 2.85
CA GLY A 138 -3.73 -7.83 2.87
C GLY A 138 -4.64 -7.24 3.94
N PHE A 139 -4.35 -6.04 4.44
CA PHE A 139 -4.97 -5.43 5.62
C PHE A 139 -4.81 -6.27 6.90
N THR A 140 -3.99 -7.29 6.89
CA THR A 140 -3.79 -8.24 7.98
C THR A 140 -2.48 -8.00 8.72
N ASP A 141 -1.42 -7.69 7.99
CA ASP A 141 -0.08 -7.44 8.53
C ASP A 141 0.67 -6.31 7.79
N GLY A 142 1.96 -6.14 8.07
CA GLY A 142 2.81 -5.09 7.54
C GLY A 142 3.04 -3.95 8.53
N ALA A 143 4.05 -3.14 8.28
CA ALA A 143 4.34 -1.93 9.05
C ALA A 143 5.11 -0.91 8.19
N ALA A 144 5.03 0.36 8.54
CA ALA A 144 5.83 1.42 7.94
C ALA A 144 7.35 1.18 8.07
N THR A 145 7.74 0.41 9.07
CA THR A 145 9.13 0.09 9.43
C THR A 145 9.67 -1.18 8.76
N ASP A 146 8.87 -1.88 7.97
CA ASP A 146 9.32 -3.08 7.26
C ASP A 146 10.42 -2.71 6.25
N PRO A 147 11.56 -3.42 6.25
CA PRO A 147 12.76 -2.99 5.53
C PRO A 147 12.61 -3.06 4.01
N VAL A 148 11.64 -3.80 3.49
CA VAL A 148 11.41 -3.95 2.05
C VAL A 148 11.06 -2.61 1.38
N TRP A 149 10.41 -1.71 2.10
CA TRP A 149 10.03 -0.37 1.64
C TRP A 149 10.61 0.76 2.49
N ASP A 150 11.71 0.52 3.21
CA ASP A 150 12.43 1.62 3.86
C ASP A 150 12.84 2.66 2.79
N PRO A 151 12.43 3.93 2.94
CA PRO A 151 12.56 4.89 1.86
C PRO A 151 13.93 5.59 1.82
N SER A 152 14.85 5.27 2.71
CA SER A 152 16.13 5.98 2.83
C SER A 152 16.94 5.95 1.53
N ARG A 153 16.99 4.80 0.85
CA ARG A 153 17.78 4.64 -0.39
C ARG A 153 17.14 5.36 -1.58
N ILE A 154 15.82 5.32 -1.73
CA ILE A 154 15.16 6.03 -2.83
C ILE A 154 15.21 7.56 -2.63
N VAL A 155 15.16 8.04 -1.38
CA VAL A 155 15.38 9.47 -1.06
C VAL A 155 16.81 9.88 -1.38
N LEU A 156 17.80 9.06 -1.02
CA LEU A 156 19.22 9.29 -1.37
C LEU A 156 19.43 9.31 -2.89
N ARG A 157 18.76 8.40 -3.62
CA ARG A 157 18.79 8.40 -5.08
C ARG A 157 18.18 9.67 -5.67
N GLY A 158 17.01 10.11 -5.18
CA GLY A 158 16.40 11.37 -5.61
C GLY A 158 17.34 12.55 -5.42
N LEU A 159 18.06 12.62 -4.29
CA LEU A 159 19.06 13.64 -4.06
C LEU A 159 20.20 13.55 -5.09
N SER A 160 20.76 12.37 -5.35
CA SER A 160 21.84 12.15 -6.32
C SER A 160 21.44 12.53 -7.75
N LYS A 161 20.18 12.36 -8.10
CA LYS A 161 19.59 12.73 -9.40
C LYS A 161 19.16 14.20 -9.48
N ARG A 162 19.41 15.01 -8.45
CA ARG A 162 18.99 16.42 -8.33
C ARG A 162 17.47 16.61 -8.37
N THR A 163 16.75 15.61 -7.94
CA THR A 163 15.28 15.60 -7.78
C THR A 163 14.92 15.23 -6.34
N PRO A 164 15.38 16.01 -5.33
CA PRO A 164 15.16 15.69 -3.94
C PRO A 164 13.68 15.73 -3.56
N PHE A 165 13.27 14.85 -2.67
CA PHE A 165 11.93 14.77 -2.11
C PHE A 165 11.98 14.25 -0.67
N ILE A 166 10.88 14.36 0.04
CA ILE A 166 10.68 13.81 1.38
C ILE A 166 9.82 12.55 1.26
N ALA A 167 10.18 11.48 1.94
CA ALA A 167 9.33 10.29 2.06
C ALA A 167 8.77 10.17 3.47
N VAL A 168 7.49 9.80 3.55
CA VAL A 168 6.77 9.54 4.79
C VAL A 168 6.12 8.16 4.69
N SER A 169 6.44 7.24 5.58
CA SER A 169 5.74 5.95 5.67
C SER A 169 4.82 5.94 6.88
N ILE A 170 3.59 5.46 6.72
CA ILE A 170 2.57 5.51 7.76
C ILE A 170 2.19 4.11 8.25
N ASN A 171 2.06 3.94 9.56
CA ASN A 171 1.35 2.83 10.18
C ASN A 171 -0.15 3.14 10.24
N TYR A 172 -0.96 2.11 10.21
CA TYR A 172 -2.42 2.17 10.42
C TYR A 172 -2.87 0.88 11.08
N ARG A 173 -4.04 0.86 11.72
CA ARG A 173 -4.56 -0.38 12.31
C ARG A 173 -4.88 -1.41 11.25
N LEU A 174 -4.57 -2.66 11.57
CA LEU A 174 -4.69 -3.82 10.71
C LEU A 174 -5.68 -4.83 11.30
N ASN A 175 -5.92 -5.88 10.56
CA ASN A 175 -6.65 -7.08 10.95
C ASN A 175 -7.93 -6.77 11.74
N ILE A 176 -8.18 -7.50 12.81
CA ILE A 176 -9.36 -7.34 13.66
C ILE A 176 -9.48 -5.95 14.29
N PHE A 177 -8.36 -5.24 14.49
CA PHE A 177 -8.33 -3.90 15.09
C PHE A 177 -8.69 -2.79 14.11
N GLY A 178 -8.32 -2.94 12.84
CA GLY A 178 -8.51 -1.94 11.79
C GLY A 178 -9.63 -2.23 10.81
N PHE A 179 -9.91 -3.51 10.58
CA PHE A 179 -10.81 -3.98 9.54
C PHE A 179 -11.81 -5.04 10.05
N GLY A 180 -11.81 -5.35 11.34
CA GLY A 180 -12.91 -6.04 11.98
C GLY A 180 -14.18 -5.19 11.93
N ALA A 181 -15.32 -5.80 11.63
CA ALA A 181 -16.58 -5.10 11.46
C ALA A 181 -17.76 -5.92 11.94
N SER A 182 -18.70 -5.24 12.60
CA SER A 182 -20.00 -5.81 12.97
C SER A 182 -21.07 -4.73 13.12
N SER A 183 -22.32 -5.12 13.03
CA SER A 183 -23.47 -4.26 13.31
C SER A 183 -23.47 -3.77 14.76
N ASP A 184 -22.87 -4.51 15.68
CA ASP A 184 -22.70 -4.09 17.09
C ASP A 184 -21.83 -2.84 17.19
N MET A 185 -20.75 -2.75 16.40
CA MET A 185 -19.90 -1.57 16.35
C MET A 185 -20.65 -0.34 15.85
N LEU A 186 -21.52 -0.51 14.84
CA LEU A 186 -22.35 0.59 14.34
C LEU A 186 -23.40 1.01 15.37
N ALA A 187 -24.01 0.05 16.09
CA ALA A 187 -25.06 0.31 17.07
C ALA A 187 -24.57 1.12 18.27
N VAL A 188 -23.29 0.95 18.67
CA VAL A 188 -22.72 1.69 19.82
C VAL A 188 -22.22 3.09 19.44
N GLN A 189 -22.06 3.38 18.16
CA GLN A 189 -21.62 4.71 17.72
C GLN A 189 -22.74 5.73 17.95
N GLY A 190 -22.48 6.68 18.84
CA GLY A 190 -23.45 7.69 19.21
C GLY A 190 -23.87 8.59 18.04
N SER A 191 -25.07 9.17 18.11
CA SER A 191 -25.59 10.10 17.10
C SER A 191 -24.69 11.32 16.87
N LYS A 192 -23.91 11.72 17.88
CA LYS A 192 -22.98 12.87 17.86
C LYS A 192 -21.56 12.50 17.44
N ALA A 193 -21.26 11.23 17.13
CA ALA A 193 -19.94 10.83 16.66
C ALA A 193 -19.60 11.57 15.36
N SER A 194 -18.42 12.18 15.32
CA SER A 194 -17.93 12.97 14.18
C SER A 194 -17.60 12.08 12.97
N VAL A 195 -17.21 10.83 13.22
CA VAL A 195 -16.97 9.79 12.23
C VAL A 195 -17.79 8.57 12.64
N LYS A 196 -18.45 7.96 11.68
CA LYS A 196 -19.25 6.75 11.85
C LYS A 196 -18.82 5.72 10.81
N GLY A 197 -19.18 4.47 11.08
CA GLY A 197 -18.87 3.34 10.22
C GLY A 197 -17.78 2.46 10.79
N VAL A 198 -17.36 1.52 9.98
CA VAL A 198 -16.24 0.61 10.26
C VAL A 198 -15.05 0.97 9.36
N ASN A 199 -14.20 0.03 8.96
CA ASN A 199 -12.98 0.30 8.18
C ASN A 199 -12.04 1.32 8.90
N PHE A 200 -11.81 1.09 10.18
CA PHE A 200 -11.05 2.00 11.04
C PHE A 200 -9.66 2.27 10.51
N GLY A 201 -8.97 1.24 9.95
CA GLY A 201 -7.64 1.40 9.36
C GLY A 201 -7.61 2.37 8.18
N LEU A 202 -8.65 2.38 7.33
CA LEU A 202 -8.78 3.37 6.24
C LEU A 202 -8.98 4.79 6.78
N CYS A 203 -9.72 4.93 7.88
CA CYS A 203 -9.90 6.22 8.56
C CYS A 203 -8.59 6.69 9.23
N ASP A 204 -7.78 5.76 9.78
CA ASP A 204 -6.46 6.06 10.35
C ASP A 204 -5.52 6.63 9.28
N GLN A 205 -5.45 6.01 8.08
CA GLN A 205 -4.67 6.52 6.95
C GLN A 205 -5.08 7.94 6.58
N LYS A 206 -6.37 8.23 6.59
CA LYS A 206 -6.89 9.59 6.32
C LYS A 206 -6.41 10.60 7.37
N LEU A 207 -6.38 10.22 8.65
CA LEU A 207 -5.85 11.08 9.71
C LEU A 207 -4.33 11.29 9.57
N ALA A 208 -3.59 10.27 9.14
CA ALA A 208 -2.17 10.42 8.80
C ALA A 208 -1.96 11.47 7.69
N LEU A 209 -2.75 11.39 6.60
CA LEU A 209 -2.69 12.37 5.51
C LEU A 209 -3.04 13.79 5.98
N ILE A 210 -4.03 13.94 6.88
CA ILE A 210 -4.37 15.24 7.48
C ILE A 210 -3.21 15.76 8.34
N TRP A 211 -2.60 14.90 9.14
CA TRP A 211 -1.44 15.25 9.96
C TRP A 211 -0.27 15.70 9.09
N ILE A 212 0.07 14.93 8.06
CA ILE A 212 1.14 15.25 7.11
C ILE A 212 0.88 16.60 6.45
N LYS A 213 -0.31 16.80 5.89
CA LYS A 213 -0.66 18.07 5.25
C LYS A 213 -0.53 19.29 6.16
N ARG A 214 -0.78 19.12 7.47
CA ARG A 214 -0.65 20.21 8.45
C ARG A 214 0.79 20.49 8.88
N ASN A 215 1.63 19.48 8.86
CA ASN A 215 2.90 19.52 9.60
C ASN A 215 4.14 19.37 8.70
N ILE A 216 4.00 18.85 7.48
CA ILE A 216 5.16 18.48 6.65
C ILE A 216 6.02 19.67 6.25
N ALA A 217 5.46 20.88 6.20
CA ALA A 217 6.21 22.10 5.95
C ALA A 217 7.30 22.36 7.01
N ALA A 218 7.10 21.94 8.25
CA ALA A 218 8.11 22.03 9.30
C ALA A 218 9.33 21.14 9.01
N PHE A 219 9.15 20.09 8.22
CA PHE A 219 10.21 19.18 7.76
C PHE A 219 10.81 19.62 6.40
N GLY A 220 10.36 20.74 5.82
CA GLY A 220 10.80 21.23 4.52
C GLY A 220 9.98 20.68 3.34
N GLY A 221 8.83 20.04 3.58
CA GLY A 221 7.95 19.51 2.55
C GLY A 221 6.90 20.50 2.06
N ASP A 222 6.54 20.38 0.78
CA ASP A 222 5.46 21.14 0.15
C ASP A 222 4.13 20.40 0.37
N ASP A 223 3.27 20.94 1.20
CA ASP A 223 1.96 20.36 1.52
C ASP A 223 0.98 20.38 0.33
N THR A 224 1.32 21.10 -0.76
CA THR A 224 0.56 21.10 -2.02
C THR A 224 1.04 20.04 -3.00
N LYS A 225 2.23 19.47 -2.80
CA LYS A 225 2.87 18.46 -3.66
C LYS A 225 2.99 17.09 -2.98
N ILE A 226 1.90 16.65 -2.37
CA ILE A 226 1.83 15.32 -1.75
C ILE A 226 1.40 14.28 -2.79
N THR A 227 2.20 13.23 -2.95
CA THR A 227 1.89 12.03 -3.72
C THR A 227 1.70 10.87 -2.76
N ILE A 228 0.54 10.21 -2.77
CA ILE A 228 0.33 8.95 -2.05
C ILE A 228 0.72 7.79 -2.95
N MET A 229 1.41 6.80 -2.43
CA MET A 229 1.71 5.55 -3.12
C MET A 229 1.56 4.38 -2.18
N GLY A 230 1.16 3.24 -2.70
CA GLY A 230 1.06 2.02 -1.91
C GLY A 230 1.05 0.77 -2.77
N HIS A 231 1.43 -0.35 -2.16
CA HIS A 231 1.47 -1.65 -2.79
C HIS A 231 0.35 -2.54 -2.23
N SER A 232 -0.26 -3.38 -3.09
CA SER A 232 -1.27 -4.36 -2.68
C SER A 232 -2.45 -3.69 -1.93
N ALA A 233 -2.74 -4.07 -0.70
CA ALA A 233 -3.73 -3.42 0.17
C ALA A 233 -3.48 -1.91 0.32
N GLY A 234 -2.21 -1.47 0.33
CA GLY A 234 -1.84 -0.05 0.30
C GLY A 234 -2.20 0.62 -1.02
N GLY A 235 -2.03 -0.06 -2.15
CA GLY A 235 -2.49 0.41 -3.47
C GLY A 235 -4.00 0.55 -3.52
N ILE A 236 -4.74 -0.43 -3.00
CA ILE A 236 -6.20 -0.37 -2.86
C ILE A 236 -6.63 0.82 -2.00
N SER A 237 -5.93 1.05 -0.88
CA SER A 237 -6.16 2.21 -0.01
C SER A 237 -5.96 3.53 -0.77
N CYS A 238 -4.86 3.66 -1.52
CA CYS A 238 -4.60 4.83 -2.36
C CYS A 238 -5.72 5.06 -3.38
N HIS A 239 -6.19 3.99 -4.02
CA HIS A 239 -7.30 4.08 -4.98
C HIS A 239 -8.60 4.55 -4.32
N LEU A 240 -8.93 4.06 -3.13
CA LEU A 240 -10.12 4.50 -2.40
C LEU A 240 -10.05 5.98 -2.02
N HIS A 241 -8.90 6.45 -1.53
CA HIS A 241 -8.70 7.86 -1.27
C HIS A 241 -8.79 8.72 -2.54
N LEU A 242 -8.32 8.19 -3.68
CA LEU A 242 -8.45 8.84 -4.99
C LEU A 242 -9.92 8.91 -5.43
N LEU A 243 -10.68 7.81 -5.33
CA LEU A 243 -12.10 7.77 -5.68
C LEU A 243 -12.94 8.73 -4.84
N GLU A 244 -12.68 8.83 -3.52
CA GLU A 244 -13.35 9.84 -2.68
C GLU A 244 -13.14 11.27 -3.21
N ALA A 245 -11.93 11.57 -3.68
CA ALA A 245 -11.59 12.87 -4.23
C ALA A 245 -12.22 13.08 -5.61
N GLU A 246 -12.15 12.10 -6.50
CA GLU A 246 -12.69 12.15 -7.86
C GLU A 246 -14.22 12.26 -7.88
N LEU A 247 -14.89 11.55 -6.98
CA LEU A 247 -16.35 11.63 -6.81
C LEU A 247 -16.82 12.91 -6.11
N GLY A 248 -15.90 13.79 -5.71
CA GLY A 248 -16.22 15.04 -5.01
C GLY A 248 -16.78 14.82 -3.59
N ILE A 249 -16.62 13.64 -3.01
CA ILE A 249 -17.09 13.31 -1.67
C ILE A 249 -16.32 14.13 -0.63
N LYS A 250 -15.00 14.31 -0.84
CA LYS A 250 -14.14 15.14 0.00
C LYS A 250 -13.07 15.86 -0.83
N LYS A 251 -12.58 16.97 -0.30
CA LYS A 251 -11.42 17.66 -0.89
C LYS A 251 -10.18 16.78 -0.78
N PRO A 252 -9.39 16.60 -1.85
CA PRO A 252 -8.20 15.76 -1.82
C PRO A 252 -7.14 16.28 -0.85
N LEU A 253 -6.51 15.36 -0.13
CA LEU A 253 -5.40 15.63 0.79
C LEU A 253 -4.03 15.47 0.10
N PHE A 254 -4.03 15.07 -1.15
CA PHE A 254 -2.86 14.80 -1.99
C PHE A 254 -3.11 15.29 -3.42
N ARG A 255 -2.05 15.32 -4.21
CA ARG A 255 -2.09 15.75 -5.61
C ARG A 255 -2.09 14.57 -6.59
N LYS A 256 -1.34 13.51 -6.28
CA LYS A 256 -1.18 12.31 -7.11
C LYS A 256 -1.38 11.05 -6.29
N ALA A 257 -1.75 9.97 -6.96
CA ALA A 257 -1.82 8.64 -6.36
C ALA A 257 -1.12 7.62 -7.26
N GLY A 258 -0.21 6.83 -6.70
CA GLY A 258 0.45 5.69 -7.32
C GLY A 258 -0.10 4.39 -6.74
N LEU A 259 -0.55 3.49 -7.61
CA LEU A 259 -1.19 2.23 -7.24
C LEU A 259 -0.30 1.10 -7.73
N MET A 260 0.43 0.45 -6.80
CA MET A 260 1.33 -0.66 -7.13
C MET A 260 0.63 -1.98 -6.79
N SER A 261 0.40 -2.80 -7.80
CA SER A 261 -0.16 -4.16 -7.65
C SER A 261 -1.41 -4.23 -6.75
N GLY A 262 -2.25 -3.18 -6.79
CA GLY A 262 -3.47 -3.10 -6.00
C GLY A 262 -4.39 -1.97 -6.42
N THR A 263 -5.62 -2.32 -6.83
CA THR A 263 -6.66 -1.36 -7.20
C THR A 263 -7.98 -1.74 -6.55
N TRP A 264 -8.93 -0.80 -6.51
CA TRP A 264 -10.31 -1.08 -6.15
C TRP A 264 -10.87 -2.21 -7.03
N GLY A 265 -11.48 -3.20 -6.39
CA GLY A 265 -11.96 -4.41 -7.08
C GLY A 265 -10.92 -5.54 -7.14
N GLY A 266 -9.65 -5.30 -6.77
CA GLY A 266 -8.62 -6.34 -6.64
C GLY A 266 -8.81 -7.24 -5.42
N LEU A 267 -9.41 -6.72 -4.33
CA LEU A 267 -9.92 -7.51 -3.20
C LEU A 267 -11.43 -7.40 -3.14
N ASP A 268 -12.08 -8.48 -2.71
CA ASP A 268 -13.52 -8.48 -2.47
C ASP A 268 -13.87 -7.45 -1.42
N LEU A 269 -14.98 -6.75 -1.68
CA LEU A 269 -15.69 -6.05 -0.64
C LEU A 269 -16.64 -7.03 0.03
N THR A 270 -16.78 -6.91 1.33
CA THR A 270 -17.75 -7.70 2.05
C THR A 270 -18.96 -6.87 2.47
N SER A 271 -20.14 -7.50 2.51
CA SER A 271 -21.33 -6.86 3.08
C SER A 271 -21.25 -6.85 4.61
N MET A 272 -22.03 -5.97 5.25
CA MET A 272 -22.19 -5.99 6.71
C MET A 272 -22.70 -7.33 7.21
N GLU A 273 -23.60 -7.99 6.46
CA GLU A 273 -24.13 -9.31 6.81
C GLU A 273 -23.02 -10.37 6.90
N LYS A 274 -22.13 -10.44 5.90
CA LYS A 274 -20.97 -11.35 5.93
C LYS A 274 -19.98 -10.99 7.04
N ALA A 275 -19.82 -9.71 7.31
CA ALA A 275 -18.99 -9.24 8.42
C ALA A 275 -19.57 -9.66 9.77
N ASP A 276 -20.89 -9.57 9.95
CA ASP A 276 -21.59 -10.02 11.15
C ASP A 276 -21.47 -11.55 11.35
N GLN A 277 -21.51 -12.33 10.27
CA GLN A 277 -21.30 -13.79 10.34
C GLN A 277 -19.90 -14.10 10.86
N ARG A 278 -18.86 -13.48 10.30
CA ARG A 278 -17.47 -13.62 10.81
C ARG A 278 -17.36 -13.19 12.28
N TRP A 279 -18.04 -12.11 12.63
CA TRP A 279 -18.01 -11.61 14.01
C TRP A 279 -18.75 -12.54 14.98
N ALA A 280 -19.78 -13.24 14.52
CA ALA A 280 -20.47 -14.27 15.30
C ALA A 280 -19.57 -15.47 15.59
N ASP A 281 -18.72 -15.89 14.64
CA ASP A 281 -17.73 -16.94 14.86
C ASP A 281 -16.73 -16.54 15.98
N LEU A 282 -16.29 -15.27 16.01
CA LEU A 282 -15.44 -14.75 17.07
C LEU A 282 -16.14 -14.72 18.43
N TYR A 283 -17.41 -14.33 18.47
CA TYR A 283 -18.22 -14.41 19.69
C TYR A 283 -18.34 -15.84 20.21
N GLN A 284 -18.58 -16.79 19.32
CA GLN A 284 -18.63 -18.21 19.68
C GLN A 284 -17.32 -18.71 20.23
N LEU A 285 -16.19 -18.41 19.57
CA LEU A 285 -14.85 -18.81 19.99
C LEU A 285 -14.55 -18.35 21.43
N TRP A 286 -14.93 -17.11 21.75
CA TRP A 286 -14.66 -16.51 23.05
C TRP A 286 -15.83 -16.61 24.05
N SER A 287 -16.87 -17.39 23.75
CA SER A 287 -18.05 -17.57 24.59
C SER A 287 -18.66 -16.22 25.04
N VAL A 288 -18.78 -15.29 24.09
CA VAL A 288 -19.35 -13.97 24.33
C VAL A 288 -20.86 -14.06 24.27
N GLU A 289 -21.51 -14.05 25.42
CA GLU A 289 -22.96 -14.11 25.56
C GLU A 289 -23.48 -12.87 26.29
N ALA A 290 -24.07 -11.94 25.58
CA ALA A 290 -24.74 -10.78 26.13
C ALA A 290 -25.82 -10.24 25.17
N ASP A 291 -26.90 -9.70 25.73
CA ASP A 291 -28.01 -9.19 24.93
C ASP A 291 -27.67 -7.88 24.22
N LYS A 292 -26.88 -7.01 24.87
CA LYS A 292 -26.60 -5.68 24.34
C LYS A 292 -25.29 -5.65 23.55
N PRO A 293 -25.26 -4.96 22.38
CA PRO A 293 -24.05 -4.76 21.58
C PRO A 293 -22.83 -4.26 22.38
N ILE A 294 -23.03 -3.28 23.24
CA ILE A 294 -21.96 -2.69 24.04
C ILE A 294 -21.35 -3.70 25.03
N ASP A 295 -22.16 -4.58 25.59
CA ASP A 295 -21.70 -5.57 26.55
C ASP A 295 -20.88 -6.66 25.84
N ARG A 296 -21.31 -7.11 24.64
CA ARG A 296 -20.55 -8.04 23.78
C ARG A 296 -19.19 -7.46 23.39
N LEU A 297 -19.16 -6.22 22.92
CA LEU A 297 -17.91 -5.55 22.56
C LEU A 297 -17.00 -5.34 23.78
N ASN A 298 -17.56 -5.01 24.96
CA ASN A 298 -16.80 -4.88 26.20
C ASN A 298 -16.20 -6.22 26.63
N MET A 299 -16.89 -7.34 26.43
CA MET A 299 -16.33 -8.69 26.73
C MET A 299 -15.14 -8.98 25.82
N LEU A 300 -15.25 -8.80 24.51
CA LEU A 300 -14.13 -8.92 23.58
C LEU A 300 -13.01 -7.91 23.88
N GLY A 301 -13.38 -6.70 24.30
CA GLY A 301 -12.45 -5.64 24.66
C GLY A 301 -11.49 -5.99 25.80
N ARG A 302 -11.81 -7.00 26.63
CA ARG A 302 -10.97 -7.49 27.74
C ARG A 302 -9.96 -8.55 27.32
N ILE A 303 -10.11 -9.11 26.13
CA ILE A 303 -9.22 -10.14 25.62
C ILE A 303 -7.89 -9.48 25.22
N PRO A 304 -6.73 -10.01 25.64
CA PRO A 304 -5.45 -9.47 25.22
C PRO A 304 -5.31 -9.40 23.70
N ALA A 305 -4.65 -8.37 23.19
CA ALA A 305 -4.51 -8.14 21.75
C ALA A 305 -3.91 -9.35 21.03
N LYS A 306 -2.88 -9.95 21.61
CA LYS A 306 -2.22 -11.14 21.04
C LYS A 306 -3.19 -12.32 20.89
N ASP A 307 -4.07 -12.53 21.87
CA ASP A 307 -5.01 -13.66 21.82
C ASP A 307 -6.10 -13.42 20.77
N LEU A 308 -6.55 -12.16 20.59
CA LEU A 308 -7.44 -11.81 19.48
C LEU A 308 -6.77 -11.99 18.12
N VAL A 309 -5.49 -11.64 17.99
CA VAL A 309 -4.73 -11.88 16.77
C VAL A 309 -4.62 -13.38 16.48
N ASN A 310 -4.33 -14.21 17.48
CA ASN A 310 -4.26 -15.66 17.32
C ASN A 310 -5.60 -16.27 16.85
N SER A 311 -6.73 -15.66 17.24
CA SER A 311 -8.06 -16.08 16.79
C SER A 311 -8.23 -16.01 15.25
N ILE A 312 -7.44 -15.17 14.57
CA ILE A 312 -7.48 -15.01 13.10
C ILE A 312 -7.10 -16.32 12.42
N SER A 313 -6.00 -16.97 12.85
CA SER A 313 -5.59 -18.26 12.34
C SER A 313 -6.53 -19.38 12.78
N GLU A 314 -7.00 -19.36 14.02
CA GLU A 314 -7.92 -20.36 14.55
C GLU A 314 -9.25 -20.37 13.78
N LEU A 315 -9.74 -19.19 13.38
CA LEU A 315 -10.95 -19.03 12.56
C LEU A 315 -10.66 -19.11 11.05
N HIS A 316 -9.42 -19.39 10.64
CA HIS A 316 -9.00 -19.48 9.24
C HIS A 316 -9.32 -18.22 8.42
N TRP A 317 -9.18 -17.03 9.01
CA TRP A 317 -9.38 -15.77 8.33
C TRP A 317 -8.10 -15.35 7.59
N ALA A 318 -7.96 -15.80 6.35
CA ALA A 318 -6.75 -15.57 5.56
C ALA A 318 -6.44 -14.08 5.31
N PHE A 319 -7.49 -13.26 5.08
CA PHE A 319 -7.35 -11.83 4.81
C PHE A 319 -8.48 -11.04 5.45
N PHE A 320 -8.18 -9.79 5.79
CA PHE A 320 -9.20 -8.81 6.08
C PHE A 320 -9.54 -8.04 4.80
N VAL A 321 -10.82 -7.74 4.66
CA VAL A 321 -11.37 -7.05 3.49
C VAL A 321 -12.19 -5.84 3.94
N LEU A 322 -12.32 -4.90 3.05
CA LEU A 322 -13.09 -3.69 3.30
C LEU A 322 -14.59 -4.00 3.30
N VAL A 323 -15.32 -3.37 4.21
CA VAL A 323 -16.75 -3.59 4.40
C VAL A 323 -17.55 -2.45 3.80
N ILE A 324 -18.56 -2.79 3.00
CA ILE A 324 -19.56 -1.83 2.52
C ILE A 324 -20.53 -1.52 3.66
N ASP A 325 -20.23 -0.46 4.40
CA ASP A 325 -21.02 -0.02 5.56
C ASP A 325 -21.91 1.19 5.26
N GLN A 326 -21.91 1.66 4.01
CA GLN A 326 -22.62 2.85 3.51
C GLN A 326 -22.21 4.18 4.19
N LEU A 327 -21.24 4.16 5.07
CA LEU A 327 -20.76 5.29 5.85
C LEU A 327 -19.32 5.66 5.48
N THR A 328 -18.40 4.71 5.61
CA THR A 328 -17.00 4.87 5.18
C THR A 328 -16.82 4.44 3.72
N ILE A 329 -17.45 3.36 3.32
CA ILE A 329 -17.49 2.88 1.94
C ILE A 329 -18.94 2.73 1.51
N ARG A 330 -19.32 3.42 0.44
CA ARG A 330 -20.63 3.34 -0.17
C ARG A 330 -20.62 2.36 -1.33
N ASP A 331 -21.74 1.69 -1.57
CA ASP A 331 -21.91 0.85 -2.75
C ASP A 331 -21.70 1.71 -4.01
N THR A 332 -20.58 1.52 -4.66
CA THR A 332 -20.32 2.02 -5.99
C THR A 332 -20.43 0.80 -6.91
N ARG A 333 -21.36 0.78 -7.82
CA ARG A 333 -21.72 -0.32 -8.75
C ARG A 333 -20.57 -0.89 -9.62
N LEU A 334 -19.39 -1.03 -9.06
CA LEU A 334 -18.18 -1.54 -9.71
C LEU A 334 -17.94 -3.04 -9.42
N SER A 335 -18.85 -3.71 -8.70
CA SER A 335 -18.55 -5.02 -8.08
C SER A 335 -19.49 -6.17 -8.43
N SER A 336 -20.07 -6.29 -9.60
CA SER A 336 -21.10 -7.33 -9.79
C SER A 336 -20.72 -8.60 -10.55
N THR A 337 -19.48 -8.75 -11.05
CA THR A 337 -19.15 -9.92 -11.89
C THR A 337 -18.07 -10.85 -11.33
N ASP A 338 -17.45 -10.53 -10.20
CA ASP A 338 -16.24 -11.21 -9.76
C ASP A 338 -16.45 -12.34 -8.74
N GLN A 339 -17.62 -12.46 -8.13
CA GLN A 339 -17.84 -13.43 -7.05
C GLN A 339 -17.79 -14.88 -7.57
N GLU A 340 -18.36 -15.14 -8.74
CA GLU A 340 -18.36 -16.47 -9.35
C GLU A 340 -16.94 -16.95 -9.71
N PHE A 341 -16.08 -16.03 -10.21
CA PHE A 341 -14.68 -16.33 -10.51
C PHE A 341 -13.85 -16.69 -9.29
N ARG A 342 -14.10 -16.06 -8.15
CA ARG A 342 -13.31 -16.28 -6.92
C ARG A 342 -13.73 -17.55 -6.18
N ASP A 343 -14.99 -17.87 -6.17
CA ASP A 343 -15.49 -19.13 -5.60
C ASP A 343 -14.96 -20.31 -6.41
N PHE A 344 -14.76 -20.10 -7.70
CA PHE A 344 -14.18 -21.06 -8.60
C PHE A 344 -12.67 -21.26 -8.39
N ALA A 345 -11.89 -20.22 -8.17
CA ALA A 345 -10.45 -20.32 -7.88
C ALA A 345 -10.14 -21.13 -6.62
N ARG A 346 -11.11 -21.29 -5.72
CA ARG A 346 -11.00 -22.10 -4.49
C ARG A 346 -11.32 -23.58 -4.67
N MET A 347 -11.81 -23.99 -5.85
CA MET A 347 -12.18 -25.39 -6.06
C MET A 347 -10.94 -26.24 -6.35
N ALA A 348 -10.71 -27.27 -5.54
CA ALA A 348 -9.71 -28.29 -5.81
C ALA A 348 -10.14 -29.17 -7.01
N ASN A 349 -9.16 -29.67 -7.80
CA ASN A 349 -9.34 -30.56 -8.95
C ASN A 349 -9.87 -29.88 -10.22
N TRP A 350 -9.00 -29.09 -10.85
CA TRP A 350 -9.21 -28.49 -12.15
C TRP A 350 -9.13 -29.54 -13.27
N ASN A 351 -10.01 -29.40 -14.24
CA ASN A 351 -9.91 -30.08 -15.54
C ASN A 351 -10.57 -29.23 -16.62
N TYR A 352 -10.25 -29.52 -17.87
CA TYR A 352 -10.79 -28.80 -19.03
C TYR A 352 -12.32 -28.61 -19.00
N PRO A 353 -13.16 -29.65 -18.76
CA PRO A 353 -14.61 -29.47 -18.76
C PRO A 353 -15.12 -28.44 -17.76
N LYS A 354 -14.53 -28.41 -16.57
CA LYS A 354 -14.92 -27.43 -15.53
C LYS A 354 -14.51 -26.02 -15.92
N PHE A 355 -13.28 -25.87 -16.42
CA PHE A 355 -12.77 -24.58 -16.85
C PHE A 355 -13.56 -24.03 -18.04
N HIS A 356 -13.78 -24.85 -19.07
CA HIS A 356 -14.61 -24.51 -20.21
C HIS A 356 -16.03 -24.09 -19.79
N SER A 357 -16.67 -24.85 -18.90
CA SER A 357 -18.01 -24.52 -18.40
C SER A 357 -18.06 -23.17 -17.69
N LEU A 358 -17.04 -22.85 -16.90
CA LEU A 358 -16.96 -21.55 -16.24
C LEU A 358 -16.82 -20.42 -17.24
N VAL A 359 -15.85 -20.50 -18.15
CA VAL A 359 -15.63 -19.47 -19.17
C VAL A 359 -16.90 -19.30 -20.02
N ALA A 360 -17.54 -20.41 -20.45
CA ALA A 360 -18.78 -20.37 -21.22
C ALA A 360 -19.93 -19.69 -20.47
N SER A 361 -20.03 -19.87 -19.14
CA SER A 361 -21.07 -19.25 -18.33
C SER A 361 -20.81 -17.78 -18.01
N SER A 362 -19.54 -17.34 -18.09
CA SER A 362 -19.11 -15.98 -17.70
C SER A 362 -19.10 -14.99 -18.86
N TYR A 363 -19.18 -15.47 -20.10
CA TYR A 363 -19.14 -14.62 -21.29
C TYR A 363 -20.51 -14.55 -22.01
N PRO A 364 -20.81 -13.44 -22.70
CA PRO A 364 -22.12 -13.21 -23.30
C PRO A 364 -22.46 -14.13 -24.48
N SER A 365 -21.49 -14.83 -25.04
CA SER A 365 -21.68 -15.79 -26.13
C SER A 365 -20.63 -16.89 -26.09
N GLN A 366 -20.96 -18.04 -26.68
CA GLN A 366 -20.02 -19.15 -26.81
C GLN A 366 -18.79 -18.76 -27.64
N ALA A 367 -18.95 -17.95 -28.69
CA ALA A 367 -17.85 -17.49 -29.52
C ALA A 367 -16.84 -16.63 -28.71
N ALA A 368 -17.34 -15.73 -27.83
CA ALA A 368 -16.47 -14.95 -26.95
C ALA A 368 -15.76 -15.81 -25.91
N ALA A 369 -16.41 -16.87 -25.43
CA ALA A 369 -15.77 -17.82 -24.51
C ALA A 369 -14.67 -18.63 -25.21
N GLU A 370 -14.91 -19.06 -26.47
CA GLU A 370 -13.94 -19.78 -27.28
C GLU A 370 -12.71 -18.91 -27.61
N GLU A 371 -12.89 -17.62 -27.94
CA GLU A 371 -11.80 -16.65 -28.13
C GLU A 371 -10.91 -16.54 -26.90
N VAL A 372 -11.49 -16.52 -25.70
CA VAL A 372 -10.74 -16.47 -24.43
C VAL A 372 -9.96 -17.77 -24.22
N LEU A 373 -10.58 -18.94 -24.42
CA LEU A 373 -9.90 -20.22 -24.26
C LEU A 373 -8.71 -20.35 -25.23
N GLU A 374 -8.90 -19.88 -26.48
CA GLU A 374 -7.84 -19.86 -27.50
C GLU A 374 -6.71 -18.90 -27.11
N ALA A 375 -7.04 -17.69 -26.60
CA ALA A 375 -6.06 -16.70 -26.20
C ALA A 375 -5.12 -17.20 -25.08
N TYR A 376 -5.62 -18.05 -24.18
CA TYR A 376 -4.81 -18.66 -23.11
C TYR A 376 -4.30 -20.08 -23.47
N GLY A 377 -4.43 -20.50 -24.72
CA GLY A 377 -3.96 -21.81 -25.18
C GLY A 377 -4.65 -23.01 -24.51
N ILE A 378 -5.87 -22.83 -24.03
CA ILE A 378 -6.62 -23.85 -23.28
C ILE A 378 -7.37 -24.76 -24.26
N LEU A 379 -6.86 -25.96 -24.44
CA LEU A 379 -7.42 -26.95 -25.36
C LEU A 379 -8.01 -28.15 -24.63
N PRO A 380 -8.94 -28.89 -25.25
CA PRO A 380 -9.46 -30.14 -24.67
C PRO A 380 -8.38 -31.19 -24.39
N THR A 381 -7.23 -31.06 -25.06
CA THR A 381 -6.07 -31.94 -24.94
C THR A 381 -5.01 -31.44 -23.98
N SER A 382 -5.17 -30.24 -23.40
CA SER A 382 -4.21 -29.67 -22.46
C SER A 382 -4.05 -30.56 -21.24
N SER A 383 -2.80 -30.80 -20.86
CA SER A 383 -2.45 -31.51 -19.62
C SER A 383 -2.83 -30.70 -18.37
N ASP A 384 -2.91 -31.34 -17.21
CA ASP A 384 -3.21 -30.67 -15.95
C ASP A 384 -2.21 -29.54 -15.64
N ALA A 385 -0.94 -29.69 -16.02
CA ALA A 385 0.09 -28.66 -15.83
C ALA A 385 -0.15 -27.44 -16.75
N GLU A 386 -0.40 -27.66 -18.04
CA GLU A 386 -0.73 -26.59 -18.99
C GLU A 386 -2.02 -25.86 -18.60
N LEU A 387 -3.03 -26.60 -18.13
CA LEU A 387 -4.27 -26.00 -17.62
C LEU A 387 -4.02 -25.15 -16.37
N PHE A 388 -3.14 -25.58 -15.47
CA PHE A 388 -2.79 -24.83 -14.28
C PHE A 388 -2.06 -23.53 -14.60
N GLU A 389 -1.11 -23.56 -15.53
CA GLU A 389 -0.39 -22.38 -16.00
C GLU A 389 -1.34 -21.38 -16.67
N ALA A 390 -2.08 -21.82 -17.69
CA ALA A 390 -3.06 -20.98 -18.39
C ALA A 390 -4.15 -20.42 -17.46
N PHE A 391 -4.58 -21.21 -16.48
CA PHE A 391 -5.53 -20.75 -15.48
C PHE A 391 -4.92 -19.70 -14.53
N SER A 392 -3.68 -19.88 -14.12
CA SER A 392 -2.98 -18.92 -13.25
C SER A 392 -2.81 -17.58 -13.97
N GLU A 393 -2.47 -17.60 -15.26
CA GLU A 393 -2.37 -16.41 -16.11
C GLU A 393 -3.74 -15.73 -16.25
N PHE A 394 -4.76 -16.48 -16.64
CA PHE A 394 -6.13 -15.98 -16.76
C PHE A 394 -6.66 -15.33 -15.46
N ILE A 395 -6.42 -15.95 -14.30
CA ILE A 395 -6.81 -15.38 -13.02
C ILE A 395 -6.01 -14.11 -12.71
N SER A 396 -4.73 -14.09 -13.01
CA SER A 396 -3.88 -12.90 -12.83
C SER A 396 -4.40 -11.72 -13.66
N ASP A 397 -4.71 -11.97 -14.93
CA ASP A 397 -5.27 -10.95 -15.81
C ASP A 397 -6.65 -10.47 -15.36
N ALA A 398 -7.54 -11.39 -15.03
CA ALA A 398 -8.89 -11.05 -14.59
C ALA A 398 -8.91 -10.29 -13.26
N THR A 399 -8.06 -10.68 -12.30
CA THR A 399 -8.08 -10.12 -10.94
C THR A 399 -7.16 -8.91 -10.78
N MET A 400 -6.09 -8.79 -11.57
CA MET A 400 -5.11 -7.71 -11.45
C MET A 400 -5.10 -6.81 -12.67
N LEU A 401 -4.70 -7.30 -13.84
CA LEU A 401 -4.50 -6.47 -15.03
C LEU A 401 -5.79 -5.79 -15.50
N HIS A 402 -6.88 -6.54 -15.66
CA HIS A 402 -8.17 -5.98 -16.06
C HIS A 402 -8.68 -4.91 -15.07
N LYS A 403 -8.45 -5.10 -13.78
CA LYS A 403 -8.86 -4.10 -12.76
C LYS A 403 -8.06 -2.82 -12.86
N VAL A 404 -6.76 -2.91 -13.09
CA VAL A 404 -5.89 -1.74 -13.33
C VAL A 404 -6.36 -0.99 -14.59
N TYR A 405 -6.61 -1.70 -15.68
CA TYR A 405 -7.15 -1.12 -16.91
C TYR A 405 -8.48 -0.39 -16.67
N ARG A 406 -9.45 -1.04 -16.02
CA ARG A 406 -10.75 -0.44 -15.69
C ARG A 406 -10.62 0.80 -14.81
N ALA A 407 -9.72 0.77 -13.82
CA ALA A 407 -9.43 1.91 -12.96
C ALA A 407 -8.86 3.09 -13.76
N SER A 408 -7.93 2.83 -14.68
CA SER A 408 -7.34 3.85 -15.54
C SER A 408 -8.37 4.51 -16.45
N GLU A 409 -9.22 3.73 -17.10
CA GLU A 409 -10.28 4.22 -17.98
C GLU A 409 -11.35 5.03 -17.22
N PHE A 410 -11.70 4.58 -16.01
CA PHE A 410 -12.60 5.34 -15.14
C PHE A 410 -11.99 6.71 -14.80
N SER A 411 -10.75 6.74 -14.34
CA SER A 411 -10.05 7.99 -13.99
C SER A 411 -9.91 8.92 -15.20
N LYS A 412 -9.49 8.43 -16.37
CA LYS A 412 -9.42 9.24 -17.60
C LYS A 412 -10.77 9.86 -17.93
N THR A 413 -11.83 9.06 -17.95
CA THR A 413 -13.17 9.52 -18.31
C THR A 413 -13.75 10.51 -17.29
N HIS A 414 -13.59 10.22 -16.01
CA HIS A 414 -14.16 11.05 -14.95
C HIS A 414 -13.45 12.39 -14.81
N ARG A 415 -12.12 12.38 -14.81
CA ARG A 415 -11.31 13.61 -14.75
C ARG A 415 -11.48 14.45 -16.01
N GLY A 416 -11.56 13.82 -17.19
CA GLY A 416 -11.86 14.53 -18.42
C GLY A 416 -13.19 15.29 -18.34
N LYS A 417 -14.24 14.67 -17.79
CA LYS A 417 -15.53 15.34 -17.55
C LYS A 417 -15.41 16.49 -16.54
N GLN A 418 -14.70 16.31 -15.44
CA GLN A 418 -14.47 17.35 -14.44
C GLN A 418 -13.65 18.53 -15.00
N ALA A 419 -12.61 18.26 -15.79
CA ALA A 419 -11.82 19.29 -16.44
C ALA A 419 -12.69 20.15 -17.38
N LEU A 420 -13.53 19.52 -18.18
CA LEU A 420 -14.47 20.22 -19.09
C LEU A 420 -15.48 21.07 -18.31
N LEU A 421 -16.01 20.58 -17.18
CA LEU A 421 -16.94 21.35 -16.33
C LEU A 421 -16.29 22.59 -15.72
N HIS A 422 -14.97 22.59 -15.53
CA HIS A 422 -14.20 23.71 -14.99
C HIS A 422 -13.48 24.52 -16.05
N GLY A 423 -13.78 24.33 -17.35
CA GLY A 423 -13.20 25.09 -18.47
C GLY A 423 -11.70 24.84 -18.68
N LYS A 424 -11.19 23.70 -18.21
CA LYS A 424 -9.80 23.27 -18.41
C LYS A 424 -9.70 22.28 -19.58
N ASP A 425 -8.59 22.32 -20.31
CA ASP A 425 -8.32 21.36 -21.38
C ASP A 425 -8.17 19.95 -20.79
N SER A 426 -9.00 19.02 -21.25
CA SER A 426 -9.02 17.63 -20.81
C SER A 426 -7.77 16.82 -21.22
N LYS A 427 -6.91 17.40 -22.09
CA LYS A 427 -5.71 16.74 -22.60
C LYS A 427 -4.58 16.54 -21.57
N HIS A 428 -4.69 17.15 -20.37
CA HIS A 428 -3.63 17.12 -19.36
C HIS A 428 -3.97 16.33 -18.11
N VAL A 429 -4.90 15.39 -18.20
CA VAL A 429 -5.16 14.48 -17.07
C VAL A 429 -4.33 13.21 -17.28
N GLY A 430 -3.08 13.25 -16.81
CA GLY A 430 -2.16 12.12 -16.92
C GLY A 430 -2.60 10.94 -16.07
N VAL A 431 -2.99 9.84 -16.70
CA VAL A 431 -3.01 8.52 -16.10
C VAL A 431 -1.91 7.72 -16.80
N GLN A 432 -0.90 7.34 -16.04
CA GLN A 432 0.17 6.47 -16.51
C GLN A 432 -0.01 5.12 -15.83
N TYR A 433 0.23 4.04 -16.54
CA TYR A 433 0.29 2.71 -15.97
C TYR A 433 1.53 2.00 -16.51
N TYR A 434 2.04 1.07 -15.71
CA TYR A 434 3.16 0.22 -16.06
C TYR A 434 2.78 -1.24 -15.79
N HIS A 435 3.34 -2.12 -16.58
CA HIS A 435 3.29 -3.57 -16.37
C HIS A 435 4.69 -4.02 -15.98
N PHE A 436 4.81 -4.76 -14.86
CA PHE A 436 6.08 -5.22 -14.34
C PHE A 436 6.21 -6.71 -14.57
N GLU A 437 7.02 -7.10 -15.53
CA GLU A 437 7.19 -8.49 -15.99
C GLU A 437 8.49 -9.15 -15.51
N PHE A 438 9.30 -8.42 -14.72
CA PHE A 438 10.56 -8.96 -14.22
C PHE A 438 10.34 -10.05 -13.19
N GLY A 439 11.01 -11.17 -13.39
CA GLY A 439 11.01 -12.26 -12.44
C GLY A 439 11.81 -11.97 -11.19
N ASN A 440 11.55 -12.73 -10.14
CA ASN A 440 12.33 -12.70 -8.91
C ASN A 440 13.76 -13.18 -9.19
N PRO A 441 14.80 -12.35 -8.94
CA PRO A 441 16.18 -12.69 -9.25
C PRO A 441 16.81 -13.66 -8.24
N PHE A 442 16.13 -13.93 -7.13
CA PHE A 442 16.69 -14.72 -6.04
C PHE A 442 16.39 -16.20 -6.16
N SER A 443 17.33 -17.03 -5.73
CA SER A 443 17.16 -18.49 -5.71
C SER A 443 16.02 -18.90 -4.79
N GLY A 444 15.19 -19.83 -5.25
CA GLY A 444 14.06 -20.35 -4.49
C GLY A 444 12.86 -20.67 -5.37
N PRO A 445 11.72 -21.04 -4.77
CA PRO A 445 10.53 -21.46 -5.51
C PRO A 445 9.94 -20.38 -6.44
N MET A 446 10.27 -19.11 -6.18
CA MET A 446 9.76 -17.96 -6.94
C MET A 446 10.78 -17.41 -7.93
N GLN A 447 11.95 -18.05 -8.10
CA GLN A 447 12.99 -17.58 -9.02
C GLN A 447 12.48 -17.54 -10.46
N GLY A 448 12.71 -16.41 -11.12
CA GLY A 448 12.26 -16.18 -12.49
C GLY A 448 10.76 -15.86 -12.63
N ILE A 449 9.98 -15.86 -11.55
CA ILE A 449 8.54 -15.60 -11.58
C ILE A 449 8.26 -14.14 -11.24
N ALA A 450 7.50 -13.45 -12.08
CA ALA A 450 6.96 -12.12 -11.81
C ALA A 450 5.75 -12.23 -10.88
N HIS A 451 6.02 -12.56 -9.61
CA HIS A 451 4.98 -12.75 -8.59
C HIS A 451 4.54 -11.44 -7.94
N HIS A 452 3.39 -11.44 -7.28
CA HIS A 452 2.88 -10.30 -6.52
C HIS A 452 3.92 -9.75 -5.52
N GLY A 453 4.27 -8.49 -5.63
CA GLY A 453 5.26 -7.81 -4.80
C GLY A 453 6.71 -7.96 -5.27
N VAL A 454 6.97 -8.59 -6.41
CA VAL A 454 8.33 -8.71 -6.97
C VAL A 454 8.92 -7.33 -7.27
N GLU A 455 8.12 -6.37 -7.71
CA GLU A 455 8.55 -5.00 -8.00
C GLU A 455 9.13 -4.28 -6.77
N LEU A 456 8.77 -4.70 -5.55
CA LEU A 456 9.31 -4.14 -4.31
C LEU A 456 10.81 -4.45 -4.12
N ILE A 457 11.29 -5.56 -4.70
CA ILE A 457 12.72 -5.91 -4.71
C ILE A 457 13.53 -4.78 -5.37
N TYR A 458 12.96 -4.14 -6.37
CA TYR A 458 13.60 -3.13 -7.20
C TYR A 458 13.27 -1.68 -6.77
N ALA A 459 12.05 -1.44 -6.31
CA ALA A 459 11.46 -0.10 -6.16
C ALA A 459 12.19 0.81 -5.15
N PHE A 460 12.62 0.28 -4.02
CA PHE A 460 13.22 1.07 -2.94
C PHE A 460 14.75 0.97 -2.84
N GLY A 461 15.37 0.08 -3.63
CA GLY A 461 16.82 -0.13 -3.63
C GLY A 461 17.35 -0.89 -2.41
N ASN A 462 16.50 -1.43 -1.55
CA ASN A 462 16.91 -2.07 -0.30
C ASN A 462 17.59 -3.43 -0.51
N PHE A 463 17.41 -4.04 -1.67
CA PHE A 463 18.04 -5.30 -2.07
C PHE A 463 19.32 -5.12 -2.89
N HIS A 464 19.87 -3.90 -3.01
CA HIS A 464 20.99 -3.60 -3.90
C HIS A 464 22.14 -4.62 -3.79
N ASN A 465 22.62 -4.91 -2.59
CA ASN A 465 23.72 -5.86 -2.38
C ASN A 465 23.35 -7.31 -2.75
N ALA A 466 22.07 -7.68 -2.64
CA ALA A 466 21.60 -8.99 -3.04
C ALA A 466 21.42 -9.09 -4.56
N LEU A 467 21.00 -8.00 -5.20
CA LEU A 467 20.93 -7.89 -6.65
C LEU A 467 22.31 -7.93 -7.31
N GLU A 468 23.31 -7.24 -6.76
CA GLU A 468 24.71 -7.34 -7.24
C GLU A 468 25.23 -8.78 -7.22
N LYS A 469 24.94 -9.53 -6.15
CA LYS A 469 25.32 -10.94 -6.07
C LYS A 469 24.57 -11.82 -7.08
N ALA A 470 23.29 -11.55 -7.29
CA ALA A 470 22.50 -12.22 -8.30
C ALA A 470 23.08 -11.98 -9.70
N ASP A 471 23.40 -10.72 -10.05
CA ASP A 471 24.00 -10.37 -11.34
C ASP A 471 25.37 -11.04 -11.56
N GLN A 472 26.19 -11.20 -10.53
CA GLN A 472 27.47 -11.92 -10.59
C GLN A 472 27.28 -13.44 -10.82
N GLY A 473 26.20 -14.04 -10.30
CA GLY A 473 25.86 -15.45 -10.49
C GLY A 473 25.21 -15.76 -11.83
N PHE A 474 24.65 -14.77 -12.50
CA PHE A 474 23.91 -14.92 -13.75
C PHE A 474 24.76 -14.92 -15.03
N SER A 475 26.08 -14.92 -14.96
CA SER A 475 26.95 -15.02 -16.14
C SER A 475 26.76 -16.33 -16.94
N GLU A 476 25.96 -17.29 -16.44
CA GLU A 476 25.60 -18.54 -17.11
C GLU A 476 24.09 -18.76 -17.15
N GLY A 477 23.42 -18.13 -18.12
CA GLY A 477 22.18 -18.63 -18.73
C GLY A 477 20.86 -18.55 -17.98
N PHE A 478 20.14 -17.45 -18.12
CA PHE A 478 18.67 -17.38 -18.29
C PHE A 478 18.31 -15.97 -18.77
N ALA A 479 17.69 -15.85 -19.92
CA ALA A 479 17.28 -14.58 -20.47
C ALA A 479 16.01 -14.70 -21.32
N GLU A 480 15.05 -13.86 -20.99
CA GLU A 480 14.18 -13.29 -22.02
C GLU A 480 14.14 -11.76 -21.82
N PRO A 481 14.11 -10.96 -22.90
CA PRO A 481 14.26 -9.52 -22.83
C PRO A 481 12.97 -8.80 -22.47
N VAL A 482 13.13 -7.70 -21.76
CA VAL A 482 12.06 -6.81 -21.31
C VAL A 482 11.73 -5.80 -22.37
N GLN A 483 10.45 -5.56 -22.60
CA GLN A 483 9.96 -4.50 -23.48
C GLN A 483 10.02 -3.12 -22.81
N GLU A 484 10.40 -2.12 -23.60
CA GLU A 484 10.47 -0.71 -23.19
C GLU A 484 9.13 -0.13 -22.74
N PHE A 485 9.20 0.75 -21.72
CA PHE A 485 8.09 1.58 -21.33
C PHE A 485 7.81 2.63 -22.40
N THR A 486 6.74 2.53 -23.15
CA THR A 486 6.31 3.56 -24.06
C THR A 486 5.11 4.34 -23.53
N GLU A 487 5.17 5.67 -23.68
CA GLU A 487 4.02 6.55 -23.46
C GLU A 487 2.88 6.21 -24.43
N ALA A 488 1.70 6.00 -23.83
CA ALA A 488 0.38 6.07 -24.47
C ALA A 488 0.16 5.22 -25.73
N ALA A 489 -0.48 4.17 -25.56
CA ALA A 489 -1.50 3.42 -26.30
C ALA A 489 -1.45 1.99 -25.80
N ILE A 490 -2.61 1.37 -25.66
CA ILE A 490 -2.64 -0.08 -25.44
C ILE A 490 -1.87 -0.68 -26.63
N PRO A 491 -0.71 -1.32 -26.43
CA PRO A 491 -0.10 -2.04 -27.55
C PRO A 491 -1.04 -3.17 -27.92
N GLU A 492 -1.38 -3.29 -29.19
CA GLU A 492 -1.70 -4.60 -29.76
C GLU A 492 -0.55 -5.51 -29.33
N ILE A 493 -0.86 -6.61 -28.67
CA ILE A 493 0.14 -7.59 -28.21
C ILE A 493 0.92 -8.02 -29.46
N PRO A 494 2.20 -7.66 -29.61
CA PRO A 494 2.96 -8.12 -30.77
C PRO A 494 3.26 -9.59 -30.58
N SER A 495 2.79 -10.39 -31.51
CA SER A 495 3.27 -11.76 -31.69
C SER A 495 4.76 -11.72 -32.04
N ASN A 496 5.58 -12.25 -31.14
CA ASN A 496 6.90 -12.83 -31.38
C ASN A 496 7.87 -12.23 -32.39
N ALA A 497 9.09 -12.01 -31.88
CA ALA A 497 10.39 -12.03 -32.51
C ALA A 497 10.79 -10.78 -33.30
N GLU A 498 11.76 -10.18 -32.73
CA GLU A 498 12.95 -9.55 -33.27
C GLU A 498 13.31 -8.27 -32.52
N ALA A 499 14.02 -8.42 -31.41
CA ALA A 499 15.09 -7.51 -31.02
C ALA A 499 15.90 -8.21 -29.92
N ALA A 500 17.12 -8.62 -30.23
CA ALA A 500 18.13 -8.90 -29.24
C ALA A 500 18.55 -7.56 -28.64
N GLU A 501 17.77 -7.01 -27.70
CA GLU A 501 18.19 -5.89 -26.88
C GLU A 501 19.19 -6.35 -25.84
N GLU A 502 20.19 -5.52 -25.61
CA GLU A 502 21.25 -5.74 -24.66
C GLU A 502 20.65 -6.00 -23.26
N ARG A 503 20.94 -7.15 -22.68
CA ARG A 503 20.36 -7.64 -21.43
C ARG A 503 20.73 -6.70 -20.28
N LYS A 504 19.78 -5.97 -19.71
CA LYS A 504 19.99 -5.10 -18.55
C LYS A 504 20.23 -5.94 -17.29
N SER A 505 21.14 -5.50 -16.42
CA SER A 505 21.33 -6.10 -15.13
C SER A 505 20.13 -5.83 -14.19
N ASN A 506 19.95 -6.65 -13.15
CA ASN A 506 18.93 -6.41 -12.15
C ASN A 506 19.12 -5.05 -11.44
N ILE A 507 20.36 -4.60 -11.31
CA ILE A 507 20.69 -3.28 -10.77
C ILE A 507 20.18 -2.16 -11.68
N ASP A 508 20.40 -2.27 -13.00
CA ASP A 508 19.94 -1.25 -13.96
C ASP A 508 18.42 -1.16 -13.97
N LEU A 509 17.73 -2.29 -13.96
CA LEU A 509 16.27 -2.36 -13.88
C LEU A 509 15.73 -1.71 -12.60
N GLY A 510 16.35 -2.01 -11.45
CA GLY A 510 16.02 -1.36 -10.19
C GLY A 510 16.22 0.16 -10.26
N CYS A 511 17.32 0.60 -10.88
CA CYS A 511 17.60 2.00 -11.10
C CYS A 511 16.55 2.69 -11.96
N GLU A 512 16.11 2.08 -13.05
CA GLU A 512 15.08 2.63 -13.94
C GLU A 512 13.72 2.74 -13.24
N LEU A 513 13.28 1.69 -12.54
CA LEU A 513 12.03 1.74 -11.78
C LEU A 513 12.07 2.84 -10.71
N GLN A 514 13.17 2.95 -9.97
CA GLN A 514 13.34 4.00 -8.96
C GLN A 514 13.28 5.40 -9.60
N ASP A 515 13.97 5.61 -10.74
CA ASP A 515 13.96 6.90 -11.45
C ASP A 515 12.55 7.24 -11.97
N MET A 516 11.78 6.24 -12.44
CA MET A 516 10.39 6.42 -12.84
C MET A 516 9.53 6.85 -11.65
N LEU A 517 9.63 6.16 -10.51
CA LEU A 517 8.89 6.48 -9.30
C LEU A 517 9.25 7.87 -8.77
N ILE A 518 10.54 8.23 -8.76
CA ILE A 518 11.00 9.56 -8.34
C ILE A 518 10.42 10.64 -9.26
N ARG A 519 10.49 10.50 -10.58
CA ARG A 519 9.88 11.43 -11.53
C ARG A 519 8.39 11.59 -11.29
N PHE A 520 7.68 10.49 -11.07
CA PHE A 520 6.25 10.54 -10.74
C PHE A 520 5.96 11.37 -9.48
N VAL A 521 6.80 11.30 -8.46
CA VAL A 521 6.66 12.10 -7.22
C VAL A 521 6.96 13.57 -7.48
N VAL A 522 8.06 13.88 -8.17
CA VAL A 522 8.66 15.21 -8.22
C VAL A 522 8.09 16.08 -9.33
N GLU A 523 7.89 15.54 -10.54
CA GLU A 523 7.50 16.32 -11.71
C GLU A 523 6.05 16.81 -11.61
N ASP A 524 5.81 17.99 -12.20
CA ASP A 524 4.47 18.51 -12.41
C ASP A 524 3.87 17.87 -13.67
N CYS A 525 2.84 17.03 -13.50
CA CYS A 525 2.09 16.46 -14.62
C CYS A 525 1.19 17.49 -15.27
#